data_06c73f59e293af7472e6ceb853e3cb12
#
_entry.id   06c73f59e293af7472e6ceb853e3cb12
#
_cell.length_a   1.000
_cell.length_b   1.000
_cell.length_c   1.000
_cell.angle_alpha   90.00
_cell.angle_beta   90.00
_cell.angle_gamma   90.00
#
_symmetry.space_group_name_H-M   'P 1'
#
loop_
_entity.id
_entity.type
_entity.pdbx_description
1 polymer ?
#
loop_
_entity_poly.entity_id
_entity_poly.type
_entity_poly.pdbx_seq_one_letter_code
_entity_poly.pdbx_strand_id
1 'polypeptide(L)'
;MSTNSFFGKFLRFIGIALMGLTAAFTLLGGAGTTCVAINPTGFGESMAPLAKLQWLYVLFVLAGVAIGVWGIRATIKLVRGTSDSYLTSIKALVAGAAVGGLHIYVSRLLRGKSMPVDAVVYTTILTLVVFLIFRIPGIWRGVNFDKGFNNGNTGGLAASITLILVGVSVLALPFMMTETHTFVAGGINWAATWSLPLNLIGFLLIVDGLGWLTLLLWPNRRSASAELLPA
;
A
#
# COMPACT_ATOMS: atom_id res chain seq x y z
N MET A 1 -24.43 2.53 15.34
CA MET A 1 -23.18 3.26 15.54
C MET A 1 -23.24 4.55 14.71
N SER A 2 -22.88 5.71 15.27
CA SER A 2 -22.91 6.99 14.51
C SER A 2 -21.58 7.17 13.77
N THR A 3 -21.62 7.83 12.59
CA THR A 3 -20.42 8.16 11.79
C THR A 3 -19.44 9.08 12.53
N ASN A 4 -19.93 9.88 13.49
CA ASN A 4 -19.12 10.79 14.29
C ASN A 4 -18.62 10.15 15.60
N SER A 5 -18.99 8.88 15.89
CA SER A 5 -18.47 8.20 17.07
C SER A 5 -16.95 7.98 16.95
N PHE A 6 -16.25 7.98 18.08
CA PHE A 6 -14.83 7.65 18.14
C PHE A 6 -14.50 6.34 17.41
N PHE A 7 -15.29 5.31 17.67
CA PHE A 7 -15.10 4.00 17.06
C PHE A 7 -15.32 4.02 15.53
N GLY A 8 -16.29 4.78 15.02
CA GLY A 8 -16.49 4.95 13.58
C GLY A 8 -15.30 5.64 12.89
N LYS A 9 -14.76 6.69 13.52
CA LYS A 9 -13.56 7.38 13.07
C LYS A 9 -12.33 6.46 13.09
N PHE A 10 -12.17 5.68 14.16
CA PHE A 10 -11.07 4.72 14.30
C PHE A 10 -11.12 3.63 13.22
N LEU A 11 -12.28 3.03 12.96
CA LEU A 11 -12.43 2.02 11.90
C LEU A 11 -12.13 2.60 10.51
N ARG A 12 -12.57 3.84 10.23
CA ARG A 12 -12.21 4.51 8.97
C ARG A 12 -10.71 4.75 8.86
N PHE A 13 -10.08 5.21 9.92
CA PHE A 13 -8.64 5.37 9.99
C PHE A 13 -7.93 4.06 9.64
N ILE A 14 -8.29 2.97 10.30
CA ILE A 14 -7.73 1.63 10.03
C ILE A 14 -7.95 1.21 8.57
N GLY A 15 -9.16 1.37 8.04
CA GLY A 15 -9.46 1.01 6.66
C GLY A 15 -8.61 1.78 5.64
N ILE A 16 -8.47 3.09 5.82
CA ILE A 16 -7.66 3.94 4.94
C ILE A 16 -6.19 3.56 5.04
N ALA A 17 -5.66 3.39 6.25
CA ALA A 17 -4.26 3.03 6.48
C ALA A 17 -3.93 1.65 5.89
N LEU A 18 -4.74 0.63 6.14
CA LEU A 18 -4.57 -0.70 5.57
C LEU A 18 -4.62 -0.66 4.04
N MET A 19 -5.57 0.06 3.45
CA MET A 19 -5.67 0.17 1.99
C MET A 19 -4.43 0.84 1.40
N GLY A 20 -3.94 1.91 2.03
CA GLY A 20 -2.73 2.62 1.59
C GLY A 20 -1.47 1.76 1.68
N LEU A 21 -1.28 1.05 2.80
CA LEU A 21 -0.15 0.13 2.97
C LEU A 21 -0.21 -1.02 1.95
N THR A 22 -1.38 -1.64 1.78
CA THR A 22 -1.57 -2.71 0.80
C THR A 22 -1.28 -2.23 -0.62
N ALA A 23 -1.75 -1.05 -0.99
CA ALA A 23 -1.48 -0.45 -2.31
C ALA A 23 0.01 -0.20 -2.53
N ALA A 24 0.69 0.35 -1.54
CA ALA A 24 2.13 0.59 -1.59
C ALA A 24 2.92 -0.72 -1.69
N PHE A 25 2.62 -1.72 -0.88
CA PHE A 25 3.28 -3.03 -0.95
C PHE A 25 3.01 -3.76 -2.25
N THR A 26 1.80 -3.64 -2.82
CA THR A 26 1.49 -4.22 -4.13
C THR A 26 2.31 -3.55 -5.25
N LEU A 27 2.44 -2.22 -5.20
CA LEU A 27 3.25 -1.47 -6.15
C LEU A 27 4.74 -1.82 -6.02
N LEU A 28 5.27 -1.80 -4.81
CA LEU A 28 6.67 -2.12 -4.52
C LEU A 28 6.99 -3.58 -4.86
N GLY A 29 6.08 -4.51 -4.55
CA GLY A 29 6.22 -5.92 -4.91
C GLY A 29 6.22 -6.14 -6.42
N GLY A 30 5.33 -5.48 -7.16
CA GLY A 30 5.32 -5.50 -8.62
C GLY A 30 6.62 -4.93 -9.20
N ALA A 31 7.02 -3.74 -8.77
CA ALA A 31 8.25 -3.10 -9.22
C ALA A 31 9.52 -3.91 -8.84
N GLY A 32 9.58 -4.41 -7.59
CA GLY A 32 10.72 -5.19 -7.11
C GLY A 32 10.91 -6.54 -7.81
N THR A 33 9.84 -7.13 -8.32
CA THR A 33 9.91 -8.40 -9.06
C THR A 33 10.43 -8.21 -10.50
N THR A 34 10.52 -6.99 -11.01
CA THR A 34 10.89 -6.69 -12.39
C THR A 34 12.24 -7.27 -12.78
N CYS A 35 13.26 -7.13 -11.91
CA CYS A 35 14.61 -7.62 -12.19
C CYS A 35 14.60 -9.13 -12.46
N VAL A 36 13.95 -9.91 -11.60
CA VAL A 36 13.84 -11.36 -11.72
C VAL A 36 12.97 -11.75 -12.91
N ALA A 37 11.90 -11.02 -13.20
CA ALA A 37 11.03 -11.29 -14.35
C ALA A 37 11.76 -11.09 -15.69
N ILE A 38 12.67 -10.11 -15.78
CA ILE A 38 13.44 -9.84 -16.99
C ILE A 38 14.57 -10.86 -17.18
N ASN A 39 15.26 -11.26 -16.11
CA ASN A 39 16.39 -12.18 -16.18
C ASN A 39 16.40 -13.17 -15.00
N PRO A 40 15.52 -14.21 -14.99
CA PRO A 40 15.42 -15.13 -13.88
C PRO A 40 16.71 -15.90 -13.57
N THR A 41 17.44 -16.28 -14.62
CA THR A 41 18.68 -17.07 -14.49
C THR A 41 19.84 -16.28 -13.88
N GLY A 42 19.80 -14.96 -13.96
CA GLY A 42 20.79 -14.08 -13.37
C GLY A 42 20.74 -13.99 -11.84
N PHE A 43 19.64 -14.45 -11.22
CA PHE A 43 19.42 -14.36 -9.76
C PHE A 43 19.60 -15.70 -9.02
N GLY A 44 20.36 -16.62 -9.64
CA GLY A 44 20.75 -17.91 -9.05
C GLY A 44 19.76 -19.04 -9.29
N GLU A 45 20.15 -20.23 -8.82
CA GLU A 45 19.43 -21.48 -9.09
C GLU A 45 17.98 -21.47 -8.62
N SER A 46 17.70 -20.78 -7.51
CA SER A 46 16.33 -20.71 -6.96
C SER A 46 15.36 -19.92 -7.85
N MET A 47 15.85 -19.06 -8.73
CA MET A 47 15.03 -18.25 -9.64
C MET A 47 15.06 -18.78 -11.09
N ALA A 48 16.06 -19.56 -11.45
CA ALA A 48 16.23 -20.12 -12.80
C ALA A 48 14.99 -20.86 -13.35
N PRO A 49 14.21 -21.64 -12.54
CA PRO A 49 13.01 -22.30 -13.02
C PRO A 49 11.93 -21.34 -13.56
N LEU A 50 11.94 -20.08 -13.16
CA LEU A 50 10.99 -19.06 -13.62
C LEU A 50 11.17 -18.72 -15.11
N ALA A 51 12.36 -18.99 -15.67
CA ALA A 51 12.64 -18.77 -17.10
C ALA A 51 11.68 -19.55 -18.02
N LYS A 52 11.14 -20.69 -17.55
CA LYS A 52 10.16 -21.49 -18.33
C LYS A 52 8.86 -20.73 -18.61
N LEU A 53 8.47 -19.79 -17.73
CA LEU A 53 7.27 -18.98 -17.83
C LEU A 53 7.60 -17.48 -17.68
N GLN A 54 8.75 -17.04 -18.18
CA GLN A 54 9.24 -15.65 -18.04
C GLN A 54 8.20 -14.63 -18.50
N TRP A 55 7.54 -14.88 -19.65
CA TRP A 55 6.48 -14.01 -20.16
C TRP A 55 5.34 -13.80 -19.15
N LEU A 56 4.97 -14.86 -18.41
CA LEU A 56 3.92 -14.79 -17.40
C LEU A 56 4.38 -13.95 -16.19
N TYR A 57 5.65 -14.05 -15.81
CA TYR A 57 6.22 -13.22 -14.75
C TYR A 57 6.26 -11.74 -15.13
N VAL A 58 6.55 -11.42 -16.39
CA VAL A 58 6.43 -10.04 -16.90
C VAL A 58 4.98 -9.56 -16.80
N LEU A 59 3.99 -10.40 -17.14
CA LEU A 59 2.58 -10.06 -16.96
C LEU A 59 2.21 -9.85 -15.48
N PHE A 60 2.73 -10.66 -14.56
CA PHE A 60 2.51 -10.45 -13.12
C PHE A 60 3.09 -9.12 -12.64
N VAL A 61 4.26 -8.72 -13.12
CA VAL A 61 4.85 -7.41 -12.82
C VAL A 61 3.93 -6.30 -13.31
N LEU A 62 3.53 -6.31 -14.57
CA LEU A 62 2.67 -5.28 -15.16
C LEU A 62 1.33 -5.20 -14.44
N ALA A 63 0.70 -6.35 -14.16
CA ALA A 63 -0.55 -6.41 -13.42
C ALA A 63 -0.37 -5.91 -11.97
N GLY A 64 0.71 -6.31 -11.29
CA GLY A 64 1.02 -5.87 -9.93
C GLY A 64 1.19 -4.35 -9.84
N VAL A 65 1.95 -3.75 -10.77
CA VAL A 65 2.11 -2.29 -10.85
C VAL A 65 0.77 -1.61 -11.12
N ALA A 66 0.00 -2.10 -12.09
CA ALA A 66 -1.32 -1.53 -12.42
C ALA A 66 -2.30 -1.60 -11.24
N ILE A 67 -2.35 -2.74 -10.53
CA ILE A 67 -3.19 -2.93 -9.35
C ILE A 67 -2.70 -2.05 -8.19
N GLY A 68 -1.39 -1.91 -7.99
CA GLY A 68 -0.82 -1.02 -6.99
C GLY A 68 -1.22 0.43 -7.23
N VAL A 69 -1.10 0.92 -8.47
CA VAL A 69 -1.56 2.27 -8.86
C VAL A 69 -3.08 2.42 -8.66
N TRP A 70 -3.86 1.39 -9.02
CA TRP A 70 -5.30 1.39 -8.75
C TRP A 70 -5.60 1.45 -7.26
N GLY A 71 -4.85 0.72 -6.43
CA GLY A 71 -4.94 0.75 -4.97
C GLY A 71 -4.63 2.14 -4.38
N ILE A 72 -3.61 2.83 -4.91
CA ILE A 72 -3.29 4.21 -4.51
C ILE A 72 -4.49 5.14 -4.84
N ARG A 73 -5.07 5.04 -6.03
CA ARG A 73 -6.27 5.82 -6.40
C ARG A 73 -7.45 5.51 -5.48
N ALA A 74 -7.64 4.23 -5.09
CA ALA A 74 -8.66 3.84 -4.14
C ALA A 74 -8.43 4.46 -2.75
N THR A 75 -7.17 4.47 -2.28
CA THR A 75 -6.78 5.11 -1.02
C THR A 75 -7.08 6.61 -1.04
N ILE A 76 -6.72 7.32 -2.13
CA ILE A 76 -7.03 8.74 -2.29
C ILE A 76 -8.55 8.99 -2.22
N LYS A 77 -9.35 8.13 -2.85
CA LYS A 77 -10.81 8.21 -2.78
C LYS A 77 -11.34 8.00 -1.35
N LEU A 78 -10.78 7.05 -0.61
CA LEU A 78 -11.13 6.84 0.80
C LEU A 78 -10.76 8.05 1.67
N VAL A 79 -9.57 8.63 1.48
CA VAL A 79 -9.14 9.84 2.19
C VAL A 79 -10.08 11.00 1.90
N ARG A 80 -10.47 11.19 0.63
CA ARG A 80 -11.38 12.25 0.19
C ARG A 80 -12.85 11.97 0.53
N GLY A 81 -13.19 10.74 0.93
CA GLY A 81 -14.57 10.35 1.24
C GLY A 81 -15.50 10.35 0.04
N THR A 82 -15.04 9.97 -1.16
CA THR A 82 -15.91 9.88 -2.35
C THR A 82 -16.87 8.69 -2.26
N SER A 83 -18.06 8.82 -2.83
CA SER A 83 -19.14 7.83 -2.72
C SER A 83 -18.80 6.44 -3.30
N ASP A 84 -17.89 6.37 -4.26
CA ASP A 84 -17.45 5.13 -4.90
C ASP A 84 -16.16 4.55 -4.29
N SER A 85 -15.65 5.15 -3.21
CA SER A 85 -14.37 4.78 -2.59
C SER A 85 -14.33 3.33 -2.12
N TYR A 86 -15.39 2.88 -1.45
CA TYR A 86 -15.50 1.50 -0.98
C TYR A 86 -15.45 0.49 -2.14
N LEU A 87 -16.28 0.70 -3.16
CA LEU A 87 -16.36 -0.22 -4.30
C LEU A 87 -15.04 -0.25 -5.09
N THR A 88 -14.39 0.91 -5.25
CA THR A 88 -13.07 1.00 -5.89
C THR A 88 -12.03 0.20 -5.12
N SER A 89 -12.04 0.28 -3.78
CA SER A 89 -11.13 -0.47 -2.91
C SER A 89 -11.36 -1.97 -2.99
N ILE A 90 -12.61 -2.43 -2.89
CA ILE A 90 -12.95 -3.87 -3.02
C ILE A 90 -12.48 -4.42 -4.37
N LYS A 91 -12.75 -3.71 -5.47
CA LYS A 91 -12.33 -4.16 -6.82
C LYS A 91 -10.81 -4.30 -6.91
N ALA A 92 -10.05 -3.33 -6.39
CA ALA A 92 -8.58 -3.39 -6.40
C ALA A 92 -8.05 -4.54 -5.53
N LEU A 93 -8.62 -4.75 -4.34
CA LEU A 93 -8.23 -5.82 -3.42
C LEU A 93 -8.55 -7.21 -3.99
N VAL A 94 -9.72 -7.40 -4.60
CA VAL A 94 -10.09 -8.67 -5.25
C VAL A 94 -9.17 -8.96 -6.44
N ALA A 95 -8.88 -7.97 -7.27
CA ALA A 95 -7.94 -8.12 -8.37
C ALA A 95 -6.53 -8.47 -7.86
N GLY A 96 -6.07 -7.79 -6.80
CA GLY A 96 -4.77 -8.07 -6.17
C GLY A 96 -4.69 -9.48 -5.57
N ALA A 97 -5.73 -9.91 -4.88
CA ALA A 97 -5.81 -11.26 -4.31
C ALA A 97 -5.83 -12.35 -5.41
N ALA A 98 -6.57 -12.13 -6.50
CA ALA A 98 -6.67 -13.08 -7.60
C ALA A 98 -5.33 -13.21 -8.37
N VAL A 99 -4.76 -12.08 -8.81
CA VAL A 99 -3.50 -12.07 -9.55
C VAL A 99 -2.34 -12.52 -8.66
N GLY A 100 -2.28 -12.03 -7.42
CA GLY A 100 -1.23 -12.42 -6.47
C GLY A 100 -1.35 -13.90 -6.06
N GLY A 101 -2.56 -14.41 -5.85
CA GLY A 101 -2.80 -15.82 -5.57
C GLY A 101 -2.34 -16.72 -6.72
N LEU A 102 -2.62 -16.35 -7.97
CA LEU A 102 -2.11 -17.06 -9.15
C LEU A 102 -0.58 -16.99 -9.23
N HIS A 103 0.01 -15.83 -8.94
CA HIS A 103 1.47 -15.65 -8.88
C HIS A 103 2.11 -16.58 -7.83
N ILE A 104 1.54 -16.65 -6.61
CA ILE A 104 1.99 -17.59 -5.56
C ILE A 104 1.90 -19.03 -6.06
N TYR A 105 0.77 -19.43 -6.63
CA TYR A 105 0.55 -20.78 -7.12
C TYR A 105 1.60 -21.19 -8.16
N VAL A 106 1.80 -20.37 -9.20
CA VAL A 106 2.80 -20.63 -10.24
C VAL A 106 4.22 -20.65 -9.67
N SER A 107 4.56 -19.72 -8.76
CA SER A 107 5.88 -19.68 -8.13
C SER A 107 6.16 -20.95 -7.34
N ARG A 108 5.19 -21.44 -6.56
CA ARG A 108 5.34 -22.68 -5.79
C ARG A 108 5.46 -23.91 -6.68
N LEU A 109 4.73 -23.97 -7.80
CA LEU A 109 4.87 -25.06 -8.78
C LEU A 109 6.27 -25.11 -9.39
N LEU A 110 6.88 -23.96 -9.69
CA LEU A 110 8.16 -23.88 -10.39
C LEU A 110 9.36 -23.99 -9.46
N ARG A 111 9.28 -23.47 -8.24
CA ARG A 111 10.44 -23.32 -7.34
C ARG A 111 10.20 -23.75 -5.88
N GLY A 112 9.03 -24.29 -5.57
CA GLY A 112 8.65 -24.73 -4.22
C GLY A 112 8.40 -23.60 -3.22
N LYS A 113 8.63 -22.33 -3.60
CA LYS A 113 8.48 -21.15 -2.74
C LYS A 113 7.98 -19.94 -3.53
N SER A 114 7.37 -18.97 -2.84
CA SER A 114 6.76 -17.77 -3.45
C SER A 114 7.14 -16.45 -2.78
N MET A 115 7.94 -16.49 -1.70
CA MET A 115 8.43 -15.25 -1.07
C MET A 115 9.20 -14.37 -2.09
N PRO A 116 9.07 -13.06 -2.05
CA PRO A 116 8.33 -12.23 -1.08
C PRO A 116 6.84 -11.98 -1.42
N VAL A 117 6.32 -12.53 -2.52
CA VAL A 117 4.93 -12.28 -3.00
C VAL A 117 3.88 -12.68 -1.97
N ASP A 118 4.16 -13.74 -1.19
CA ASP A 118 3.27 -14.18 -0.10
C ASP A 118 2.89 -13.04 0.85
N ALA A 119 3.85 -12.22 1.28
CA ALA A 119 3.60 -11.13 2.21
C ALA A 119 2.64 -10.08 1.63
N VAL A 120 2.81 -9.74 0.34
CA VAL A 120 1.92 -8.80 -0.36
C VAL A 120 0.51 -9.35 -0.48
N VAL A 121 0.36 -10.63 -0.79
CA VAL A 121 -0.95 -11.26 -0.95
C VAL A 121 -1.65 -11.42 0.39
N TYR A 122 -0.93 -11.80 1.44
CA TYR A 122 -1.53 -11.93 2.77
C TYR A 122 -2.02 -10.58 3.32
N THR A 123 -1.26 -9.49 3.12
CA THR A 123 -1.73 -8.15 3.48
C THR A 123 -2.94 -7.73 2.64
N THR A 124 -2.99 -8.09 1.35
CA THR A 124 -4.14 -7.84 0.48
C THR A 124 -5.38 -8.59 0.96
N ILE A 125 -5.25 -9.87 1.31
CA ILE A 125 -6.35 -10.69 1.84
C ILE A 125 -6.81 -10.16 3.19
N LEU A 126 -5.90 -9.82 4.10
CA LEU A 126 -6.22 -9.24 5.39
C LEU A 126 -7.05 -7.95 5.21
N THR A 127 -6.59 -7.06 4.34
CA THR A 127 -7.29 -5.80 4.05
C THR A 127 -8.66 -6.06 3.44
N LEU A 128 -8.78 -7.02 2.50
CA LEU A 128 -10.05 -7.42 1.92
C LEU A 128 -11.02 -7.93 2.99
N VAL A 129 -10.56 -8.80 3.87
CA VAL A 129 -11.38 -9.32 4.99
C VAL A 129 -11.88 -8.18 5.89
N VAL A 130 -11.01 -7.23 6.25
CA VAL A 130 -11.40 -6.05 7.03
C VAL A 130 -12.46 -5.23 6.31
N PHE A 131 -12.31 -5.00 5.00
CA PHE A 131 -13.31 -4.28 4.21
C PHE A 131 -14.65 -5.03 4.11
N LEU A 132 -14.62 -6.37 4.02
CA LEU A 132 -15.85 -7.19 4.05
C LEU A 132 -16.52 -7.10 5.42
N ILE A 133 -15.77 -7.15 6.52
CA ILE A 133 -16.29 -6.96 7.88
C ILE A 133 -16.98 -5.59 8.03
N PHE A 134 -16.45 -4.55 7.40
CA PHE A 134 -17.08 -3.23 7.42
C PHE A 134 -18.51 -3.24 6.85
N ARG A 135 -18.89 -4.19 5.99
CA ARG A 135 -20.27 -4.31 5.45
C ARG A 135 -21.29 -4.85 6.45
N ILE A 136 -20.87 -5.34 7.60
CA ILE A 136 -21.80 -5.72 8.67
C ILE A 136 -22.64 -4.48 9.04
N PRO A 137 -23.99 -4.57 9.02
CA PRO A 137 -24.88 -3.41 9.13
C PRO A 137 -24.62 -2.50 10.33
N GLY A 138 -24.24 -3.07 11.48
CA GLY A 138 -23.90 -2.32 12.69
C GLY A 138 -22.61 -1.52 12.55
N ILE A 139 -21.60 -2.07 11.88
CA ILE A 139 -20.29 -1.46 11.62
C ILE A 139 -20.43 -0.45 10.48
N TRP A 140 -21.12 -0.82 9.40
CA TRP A 140 -21.28 -0.01 8.21
C TRP A 140 -21.84 1.39 8.49
N ARG A 141 -22.84 1.51 9.40
CA ARG A 141 -23.37 2.81 9.81
C ARG A 141 -22.31 3.75 10.37
N GLY A 142 -21.26 3.24 10.99
CA GLY A 142 -20.17 4.04 11.54
C GLY A 142 -19.05 4.32 10.55
N VAL A 143 -18.75 3.37 9.66
CA VAL A 143 -17.68 3.50 8.66
C VAL A 143 -18.17 4.27 7.44
N ASN A 144 -19.26 3.90 6.84
CA ASN A 144 -20.07 4.55 5.79
C ASN A 144 -19.26 5.23 4.66
N PHE A 145 -18.41 4.48 3.99
CA PHE A 145 -17.59 4.98 2.88
C PHE A 145 -18.38 5.35 1.61
N ASP A 146 -19.67 4.98 1.51
CA ASP A 146 -20.49 5.25 0.31
C ASP A 146 -21.11 6.66 0.28
N LYS A 147 -21.17 7.36 1.39
CA LYS A 147 -21.91 8.64 1.52
C LYS A 147 -21.04 9.87 1.39
N GLY A 148 -20.00 9.87 0.57
CA GLY A 148 -19.18 11.05 0.37
C GLY A 148 -19.30 12.02 1.55
N PHE A 149 -18.52 11.87 2.59
CA PHE A 149 -18.65 12.76 3.74
C PHE A 149 -17.29 13.37 4.05
N ASN A 150 -17.36 14.55 4.62
CA ASN A 150 -16.16 15.20 5.12
C ASN A 150 -15.62 14.36 6.30
N ASN A 151 -14.55 13.60 6.05
CA ASN A 151 -13.86 12.80 7.08
C ASN A 151 -13.26 13.65 8.20
N GLY A 152 -13.34 14.99 8.08
CA GLY A 152 -12.59 15.86 8.93
C GLY A 152 -11.10 15.50 8.90
N ASN A 153 -10.45 15.51 10.05
CA ASN A 153 -9.03 15.17 10.14
C ASN A 153 -8.73 13.65 10.03
N THR A 154 -9.74 12.77 10.07
CA THR A 154 -9.51 11.31 10.11
C THR A 154 -8.84 10.79 8.82
N GLY A 155 -9.28 11.25 7.66
CA GLY A 155 -8.70 10.88 6.37
C GLY A 155 -7.27 11.38 6.23
N GLY A 156 -7.03 12.65 6.59
CA GLY A 156 -5.70 13.25 6.57
C GLY A 156 -4.74 12.56 7.54
N LEU A 157 -5.18 12.26 8.76
CA LEU A 157 -4.39 11.54 9.75
C LEU A 157 -4.00 10.14 9.25
N ALA A 158 -4.96 9.39 8.68
CA ALA A 158 -4.68 8.09 8.12
C ALA A 158 -3.68 8.16 6.94
N ALA A 159 -3.84 9.15 6.06
CA ALA A 159 -2.91 9.40 4.96
C ALA A 159 -1.50 9.72 5.47
N SER A 160 -1.37 10.63 6.45
CA SER A 160 -0.09 11.01 7.05
C SER A 160 0.65 9.80 7.64
N ILE A 161 -0.03 9.01 8.46
CA ILE A 161 0.57 7.81 9.07
C ILE A 161 0.93 6.79 7.98
N THR A 162 0.08 6.61 6.97
CA THR A 162 0.38 5.70 5.85
C THR A 162 1.65 6.14 5.11
N LEU A 163 1.80 7.43 4.78
CA LEU A 163 2.99 7.97 4.11
C LEU A 163 4.25 7.73 4.94
N ILE A 164 4.21 7.97 6.26
CA ILE A 164 5.34 7.72 7.14
C ILE A 164 5.72 6.24 7.14
N LEU A 165 4.75 5.34 7.32
CA LEU A 165 5.01 3.89 7.35
C LEU A 165 5.53 3.37 6.01
N VAL A 166 4.97 3.84 4.89
CA VAL A 166 5.46 3.49 3.55
C VAL A 166 6.87 4.03 3.35
N GLY A 167 7.14 5.28 3.76
CA GLY A 167 8.47 5.88 3.67
C GLY A 167 9.52 5.09 4.45
N VAL A 168 9.22 4.70 5.69
CA VAL A 168 10.08 3.82 6.50
C VAL A 168 10.29 2.46 5.80
N SER A 169 9.24 1.87 5.24
CA SER A 169 9.32 0.61 4.51
C SER A 169 10.22 0.73 3.27
N VAL A 170 10.14 1.84 2.52
CA VAL A 170 11.00 2.10 1.36
C VAL A 170 12.47 2.26 1.78
N LEU A 171 12.74 2.96 2.89
CA LEU A 171 14.10 3.09 3.44
C LEU A 171 14.69 1.74 3.89
N ALA A 172 13.84 0.81 4.33
CA ALA A 172 14.28 -0.52 4.75
C ALA A 172 14.59 -1.46 3.55
N LEU A 173 14.05 -1.19 2.34
CA LEU A 173 14.20 -2.09 1.19
C LEU A 173 15.66 -2.43 0.84
N PRO A 174 16.62 -1.48 0.77
CA PRO A 174 18.01 -1.81 0.46
C PRO A 174 18.62 -2.81 1.43
N PHE A 175 18.22 -2.79 2.70
CA PHE A 175 18.72 -3.71 3.72
C PHE A 175 18.03 -5.08 3.67
N MET A 176 16.72 -5.11 3.47
CA MET A 176 15.91 -6.34 3.48
C MET A 176 16.03 -7.15 2.20
N MET A 177 16.28 -6.48 1.07
CA MET A 177 16.19 -7.10 -0.26
C MET A 177 17.57 -7.36 -0.89
N THR A 178 18.67 -7.13 -0.19
CA THR A 178 20.04 -7.31 -0.69
C THR A 178 20.25 -8.70 -1.28
N GLU A 179 19.94 -9.75 -0.53
CA GLU A 179 20.18 -11.13 -0.96
C GLU A 179 19.38 -11.52 -2.20
N THR A 180 18.11 -11.08 -2.27
CA THR A 180 17.18 -11.44 -3.35
C THR A 180 17.38 -10.62 -4.62
N HIS A 181 18.14 -9.51 -4.56
CA HIS A 181 18.39 -8.60 -5.67
C HIS A 181 19.85 -8.55 -6.10
N THR A 182 20.69 -9.47 -5.63
CA THR A 182 22.05 -9.60 -6.08
C THR A 182 22.12 -10.48 -7.32
N PHE A 183 22.62 -9.91 -8.41
CA PHE A 183 22.85 -10.61 -9.66
C PHE A 183 24.11 -11.48 -9.55
N VAL A 184 23.97 -12.79 -9.67
CA VAL A 184 25.07 -13.75 -9.39
C VAL A 184 26.20 -13.62 -10.42
N ALA A 185 25.87 -13.41 -11.70
CA ALA A 185 26.85 -13.38 -12.80
C ALA A 185 27.74 -12.13 -12.85
N GLY A 186 27.54 -11.14 -11.99
CA GLY A 186 28.33 -9.92 -11.99
C GLY A 186 28.49 -9.26 -10.62
N GLY A 187 27.94 -9.87 -9.56
CA GLY A 187 27.98 -9.31 -8.21
C GLY A 187 27.20 -8.01 -8.05
N ILE A 188 26.42 -7.59 -9.05
CA ILE A 188 25.66 -6.33 -9.01
C ILE A 188 24.44 -6.51 -8.11
N ASN A 189 24.41 -5.75 -7.02
CA ASN A 189 23.25 -5.67 -6.15
C ASN A 189 22.34 -4.52 -6.60
N TRP A 190 21.21 -4.85 -7.21
CA TRP A 190 20.26 -3.87 -7.70
C TRP A 190 19.62 -3.04 -6.58
N ALA A 191 19.40 -3.62 -5.39
CA ALA A 191 18.91 -2.86 -4.25
C ALA A 191 19.91 -1.78 -3.80
N ALA A 192 21.20 -2.08 -3.82
CA ALA A 192 22.25 -1.11 -3.54
C ALA A 192 22.39 -0.07 -4.65
N THR A 193 22.30 -0.48 -5.92
CA THR A 193 22.37 0.43 -7.08
C THR A 193 21.24 1.46 -7.05
N TRP A 194 20.04 1.06 -6.63
CA TRP A 194 18.86 1.92 -6.52
C TRP A 194 18.70 2.53 -5.12
N SER A 195 19.69 2.39 -4.22
CA SER A 195 19.58 2.89 -2.84
C SER A 195 19.36 4.40 -2.77
N LEU A 196 20.05 5.21 -3.59
CA LEU A 196 19.89 6.65 -3.58
C LEU A 196 18.45 7.08 -3.94
N PRO A 197 17.86 6.69 -5.09
CA PRO A 197 16.48 7.05 -5.39
C PRO A 197 15.48 6.46 -4.38
N LEU A 198 15.68 5.24 -3.87
CA LEU A 198 14.83 4.66 -2.83
C LEU A 198 14.89 5.48 -1.53
N ASN A 199 16.09 5.87 -1.10
CA ASN A 199 16.26 6.70 0.09
C ASN A 199 15.63 8.08 -0.08
N LEU A 200 15.77 8.71 -1.24
CA LEU A 200 15.10 9.98 -1.53
C LEU A 200 13.58 9.86 -1.49
N ILE A 201 13.02 8.84 -2.14
CA ILE A 201 11.57 8.58 -2.11
C ILE A 201 11.10 8.32 -0.68
N GLY A 202 11.77 7.44 0.06
CA GLY A 202 11.40 7.12 1.44
C GLY A 202 11.45 8.35 2.35
N PHE A 203 12.51 9.15 2.25
CA PHE A 203 12.63 10.38 3.01
C PHE A 203 11.54 11.41 2.65
N LEU A 204 11.27 11.63 1.37
CA LEU A 204 10.21 12.55 0.91
C LEU A 204 8.83 12.12 1.42
N LEU A 205 8.51 10.82 1.40
CA LEU A 205 7.25 10.30 1.94
C LEU A 205 7.12 10.55 3.45
N ILE A 206 8.21 10.40 4.21
CA ILE A 206 8.21 10.68 5.65
C ILE A 206 8.02 12.18 5.89
N VAL A 207 8.76 13.03 5.19
CA VAL A 207 8.66 14.49 5.35
C VAL A 207 7.26 14.98 4.98
N ASP A 208 6.68 14.46 3.90
CA ASP A 208 5.32 14.81 3.47
C ASP A 208 4.28 14.34 4.50
N GLY A 209 4.41 13.11 4.98
CA GLY A 209 3.55 12.58 6.05
C GLY A 209 3.64 13.38 7.35
N LEU A 210 4.84 13.76 7.80
CA LEU A 210 5.04 14.61 8.98
C LEU A 210 4.52 16.03 8.76
N GLY A 211 4.72 16.61 7.57
CA GLY A 211 4.21 17.92 7.20
C GLY A 211 2.68 17.97 7.27
N TRP A 212 1.99 17.00 6.68
CA TRP A 212 0.55 16.86 6.77
C TRP A 212 0.08 16.68 8.22
N LEU A 213 0.77 15.84 9.00
CA LEU A 213 0.45 15.61 10.41
C LEU A 213 0.54 16.89 11.22
N THR A 214 1.60 17.68 11.04
CA THR A 214 1.77 18.95 11.74
C THR A 214 0.68 19.96 11.36
N LEU A 215 0.31 20.06 10.09
CA LEU A 215 -0.78 20.92 9.63
C LEU A 215 -2.14 20.54 10.24
N LEU A 216 -2.42 19.22 10.37
CA LEU A 216 -3.66 18.71 10.97
C LEU A 216 -3.73 18.95 12.48
N LEU A 217 -2.59 18.91 13.18
CA LEU A 217 -2.50 19.09 14.62
C LEU A 217 -2.29 20.55 15.03
N TRP A 218 -1.96 21.43 14.08
CA TRP A 218 -1.72 22.85 14.37
C TRP A 218 -3.00 23.52 14.87
N PRO A 219 -3.02 24.06 16.09
CA PRO A 219 -4.20 24.69 16.64
C PRO A 219 -4.60 25.89 15.77
N ASN A 220 -5.86 25.89 15.35
CA ASN A 220 -6.44 26.98 14.54
C ASN A 220 -6.47 28.27 15.39
N ARG A 221 -5.42 29.08 15.34
CA ARG A 221 -5.33 30.38 16.05
C ARG A 221 -6.42 31.38 15.64
N ARG A 222 -7.17 31.11 14.55
CA ARG A 222 -8.24 31.99 14.06
C ARG A 222 -9.48 32.01 14.93
N SER A 223 -9.72 30.97 15.73
CA SER A 223 -10.85 30.95 16.68
C SER A 223 -10.59 31.76 17.95
N ALA A 224 -9.34 31.92 18.38
CA ALA A 224 -8.99 32.68 19.58
C ALA A 224 -9.06 34.20 19.37
N SER A 225 -8.94 34.66 18.13
CA SER A 225 -9.00 36.13 17.85
C SER A 225 -10.42 36.68 17.74
N ALA A 226 -11.42 35.82 17.53
CA ALA A 226 -12.83 36.22 17.42
C ALA A 226 -13.51 36.40 18.79
N GLU A 227 -12.97 35.80 19.86
CA GLU A 227 -13.51 35.96 21.24
C GLU A 227 -12.97 37.16 21.99
N LEU A 228 -12.02 37.91 21.43
CA LEU A 228 -11.38 39.06 22.08
C LEU A 228 -11.88 40.41 21.58
N LEU A 229 -12.96 40.46 20.78
CA LEU A 229 -13.61 41.73 20.45
C LEU A 229 -14.73 42.00 21.48
N PRO A 230 -14.56 42.98 22.41
CA PRO A 230 -15.64 43.40 23.29
C PRO A 230 -16.76 44.06 22.47
N ALA A 231 -18.01 43.76 22.84
CA ALA A 231 -19.22 44.31 22.27
C ALA A 231 -19.36 45.80 22.56
#